data_f00b13fa61be13bc08ab3e3b6d627571
#
_entry.id   f00b13fa61be13bc08ab3e3b6d627571
#
_cell.length_a   1.000
_cell.length_b   1.000
_cell.length_c   1.000
_cell.angle_alpha   90.00
_cell.angle_beta   90.00
_cell.angle_gamma   90.00
#
_symmetry.space_group_name_H-M   'P 1'
#
loop_
_entity.id
_entity.type
_entity.pdbx_description
1 polymer ?
#
loop_
_entity_poly.entity_id
_entity_poly.type
_entity_poly.pdbx_seq_one_letter_code
_entity_poly.pdbx_strand_id
1 'polypeptide(L)'
;MQWGQQGFRVPVSVNLPTQFLDDPDLPDELEEMVLTRGVAPSEVTFELLEDETTTAQGQYYMGASRLRLKGFGLAQDDFGRGYSSMYSLISTPFTELKIDRAFVSGAASDENQAAALRSSVQLGRQLGLQVTAEGVETTSDLEFLRQIDVQFWLDFPVGETL
;
A
#
# COMPACT_ATOMS: atom_id res chain seq x y z
N MET A 1 19.06 6.69 10.08
CA MET A 1 20.40 6.52 9.46
C MET A 1 21.32 5.50 10.17
N GLN A 2 21.01 5.04 11.36
CA GLN A 2 21.86 4.04 12.05
C GLN A 2 21.81 2.63 11.40
N TRP A 3 20.70 2.24 10.77
CA TRP A 3 20.52 0.89 10.19
C TRP A 3 21.35 0.68 8.92
N GLY A 4 21.43 1.68 8.04
CA GLY A 4 22.24 1.59 6.83
C GLY A 4 23.75 1.44 7.11
N GLN A 5 24.22 2.00 8.23
CA GLN A 5 25.62 1.81 8.67
C GLN A 5 25.91 0.39 9.18
N GLN A 6 24.88 -0.35 9.55
CA GLN A 6 24.96 -1.75 10.00
C GLN A 6 24.66 -2.73 8.85
N GLY A 7 24.49 -2.26 7.62
CA GLY A 7 24.21 -3.10 6.44
C GLY A 7 22.75 -3.53 6.30
N PHE A 8 21.86 -3.05 7.16
CA PHE A 8 20.43 -3.34 7.06
C PHE A 8 19.75 -2.33 6.12
N ARG A 9 19.17 -2.82 5.04
CA ARG A 9 18.27 -2.06 4.17
C ARG A 9 16.84 -2.52 4.42
N VAL A 10 16.04 -1.65 5.01
CA VAL A 10 14.64 -1.92 5.33
C VAL A 10 13.79 -0.98 4.48
N PRO A 11 12.94 -1.52 3.60
CA PRO A 11 11.95 -0.71 2.89
C PRO A 11 11.03 -0.01 3.89
N VAL A 12 10.62 1.21 3.55
CA VAL A 12 9.73 2.02 4.40
C VAL A 12 8.54 2.48 3.60
N SER A 13 7.38 2.48 4.25
CA SER A 13 6.16 3.08 3.73
C SER A 13 5.92 4.43 4.41
N VAL A 14 5.45 5.39 3.63
CA VAL A 14 5.21 6.77 4.07
C VAL A 14 3.89 7.26 3.51
N ASN A 15 2.99 7.69 4.38
CA ASN A 15 1.75 8.33 3.95
C ASN A 15 2.05 9.63 3.18
N LEU A 16 1.51 9.74 1.99
CA LEU A 16 1.60 10.93 1.15
C LEU A 16 0.19 11.43 0.82
N PRO A 17 -0.23 12.55 1.42
CA PRO A 17 -1.52 13.15 1.06
C PRO A 17 -1.58 13.48 -0.43
N THR A 18 -2.64 13.06 -1.11
CA THR A 18 -2.79 13.14 -2.57
C THR A 18 -2.68 14.56 -3.12
N GLN A 19 -3.05 15.56 -2.31
CA GLN A 19 -2.92 16.98 -2.66
C GLN A 19 -1.47 17.42 -2.94
N PHE A 20 -0.48 16.74 -2.38
CA PHE A 20 0.93 17.06 -2.67
C PHE A 20 1.34 16.68 -4.09
N LEU A 21 0.62 15.75 -4.73
CA LEU A 21 0.87 15.37 -6.12
C LEU A 21 0.45 16.46 -7.13
N ASP A 22 -0.24 17.51 -6.67
CA ASP A 22 -0.55 18.69 -7.48
C ASP A 22 0.70 19.56 -7.72
N ASP A 23 1.73 19.40 -6.89
CA ASP A 23 3.02 20.08 -7.08
C ASP A 23 3.88 19.32 -8.11
N PRO A 24 4.17 19.92 -9.27
CA PRO A 24 4.96 19.26 -10.30
C PRO A 24 6.42 19.03 -9.90
N ASP A 25 6.96 19.74 -8.94
CA ASP A 25 8.35 19.65 -8.54
C ASP A 25 8.57 18.60 -7.44
N LEU A 26 7.50 18.22 -6.71
CA LEU A 26 7.57 17.26 -5.60
C LEU A 26 8.30 15.96 -5.94
N PRO A 27 8.06 15.27 -7.08
CA PRO A 27 8.76 14.02 -7.37
C PRO A 27 10.27 14.18 -7.49
N ASP A 28 10.76 15.33 -8.01
CA ASP A 28 12.18 15.62 -8.12
C ASP A 28 12.80 15.92 -6.75
N GLU A 29 12.11 16.71 -5.93
CA GLU A 29 12.54 17.01 -4.56
C GLU A 29 12.63 15.76 -3.68
N LEU A 30 11.66 14.87 -3.77
CA LEU A 30 11.68 13.60 -3.04
C LEU A 30 12.82 12.69 -3.49
N GLU A 31 13.09 12.60 -4.79
CA GLU A 31 14.21 11.83 -5.31
C GLU A 31 15.55 12.39 -4.79
N GLU A 32 15.78 13.69 -4.90
CA GLU A 32 16.98 14.35 -4.39
C GLU A 32 17.13 14.12 -2.88
N MET A 33 16.02 14.24 -2.14
CA MET A 33 16.01 14.05 -0.70
C MET A 33 16.48 12.64 -0.29
N VAL A 34 16.00 11.58 -0.95
CA VAL A 34 16.39 10.22 -0.58
C VAL A 34 17.79 9.88 -1.06
N LEU A 35 18.17 10.29 -2.27
CA LEU A 35 19.49 10.02 -2.84
C LEU A 35 20.62 10.70 -2.06
N THR A 36 20.42 11.95 -1.62
CA THR A 36 21.41 12.67 -0.79
C THR A 36 21.62 12.01 0.57
N ARG A 37 20.68 11.18 1.02
CA ARG A 37 20.78 10.40 2.26
C ARG A 37 21.24 8.94 2.03
N GLY A 38 21.58 8.58 0.81
CA GLY A 38 22.01 7.23 0.45
C GLY A 38 20.91 6.18 0.47
N VAL A 39 19.65 6.62 0.33
CA VAL A 39 18.47 5.74 0.23
C VAL A 39 18.09 5.64 -1.24
N ALA A 40 17.84 4.42 -1.72
CA ALA A 40 17.34 4.23 -3.07
C ALA A 40 15.82 4.51 -3.11
N PRO A 41 15.28 5.15 -4.17
CA PRO A 41 13.85 5.35 -4.30
C PRO A 41 13.04 4.06 -4.17
N SER A 42 13.57 2.93 -4.63
CA SER A 42 12.94 1.61 -4.52
C SER A 42 12.82 1.07 -3.07
N GLU A 43 13.46 1.71 -2.11
CA GLU A 43 13.34 1.40 -0.68
C GLU A 43 12.22 2.21 -0.01
N VAL A 44 11.54 3.09 -0.77
CA VAL A 44 10.46 3.93 -0.26
C VAL A 44 9.19 3.69 -1.05
N THR A 45 8.11 3.37 -0.33
CA THR A 45 6.75 3.27 -0.88
C THR A 45 5.90 4.41 -0.32
N PHE A 46 5.25 5.17 -1.18
CA PHE A 46 4.27 6.17 -0.76
C PHE A 46 2.88 5.56 -0.71
N GLU A 47 2.22 5.71 0.42
CA GLU A 47 0.84 5.27 0.65
C GLU A 47 -0.10 6.43 0.31
N LEU A 48 -0.98 6.20 -0.65
CA LEU A 48 -1.93 7.18 -1.14
C LEU A 48 -3.33 6.77 -0.69
N LEU A 49 -3.97 7.64 0.09
CA LEU A 49 -5.41 7.55 0.35
C LEU A 49 -6.15 8.15 -0.84
N GLU A 50 -7.20 7.48 -1.29
CA GLU A 50 -8.09 8.06 -2.28
C GLU A 50 -8.97 9.12 -1.60
N ASP A 51 -8.60 10.39 -1.73
CA ASP A 51 -9.42 11.51 -1.27
C ASP A 51 -10.31 12.01 -2.42
N GLU A 52 -11.62 12.08 -2.20
CA GLU A 52 -12.60 12.58 -3.18
C GLU A 52 -12.35 14.05 -3.60
N THR A 53 -11.50 14.74 -2.86
CA THR A 53 -11.24 16.17 -3.04
C THR A 53 -10.18 16.50 -4.09
N THR A 54 -9.61 15.51 -4.78
CA THR A 54 -8.64 15.78 -5.84
C THR A 54 -9.32 16.46 -7.03
N THR A 55 -9.36 17.78 -6.99
CA THR A 55 -9.97 18.63 -8.04
C THR A 55 -9.20 18.59 -9.35
N ALA A 56 -7.94 18.12 -9.32
CA ALA A 56 -7.03 18.10 -10.44
C ALA A 56 -6.57 16.66 -10.77
N GLN A 57 -7.50 15.76 -11.10
CA GLN A 57 -7.20 14.36 -11.42
C GLN A 57 -6.01 14.16 -12.37
N GLY A 58 -5.86 15.05 -13.37
CA GLY A 58 -4.73 14.97 -14.31
C GLY A 58 -3.36 15.19 -13.66
N GLN A 59 -3.28 16.11 -12.70
CA GLN A 59 -2.03 16.38 -11.94
C GLN A 59 -1.71 15.22 -11.01
N TYR A 60 -2.70 14.67 -10.32
CA TYR A 60 -2.55 13.48 -9.50
C TYR A 60 -1.94 12.31 -10.28
N TYR A 61 -2.52 11.92 -11.42
CA TYR A 61 -1.99 10.81 -12.23
C TYR A 61 -0.59 11.09 -12.78
N MET A 62 -0.32 12.34 -13.14
CA MET A 62 1.01 12.74 -13.61
C MET A 62 2.05 12.66 -12.49
N GLY A 63 1.75 13.20 -11.31
CA GLY A 63 2.62 13.13 -10.14
C GLY A 63 2.91 11.68 -9.72
N ALA A 64 1.86 10.84 -9.61
CA ALA A 64 2.00 9.43 -9.30
C ALA A 64 2.87 8.69 -10.34
N SER A 65 2.64 8.94 -11.62
CA SER A 65 3.46 8.34 -12.69
C SER A 65 4.91 8.78 -12.63
N ARG A 66 5.20 10.05 -12.31
CA ARG A 66 6.56 10.54 -12.15
C ARG A 66 7.28 9.90 -10.96
N LEU A 67 6.60 9.73 -9.81
CA LEU A 67 7.16 8.98 -8.68
C LEU A 67 7.53 7.55 -9.07
N ARG A 68 6.67 6.86 -9.82
CA ARG A 68 6.97 5.52 -10.33
C ARG A 68 8.16 5.49 -11.29
N LEU A 69 8.26 6.46 -12.20
CA LEU A 69 9.42 6.57 -13.12
C LEU A 69 10.75 6.79 -12.39
N LYS A 70 10.72 7.45 -11.23
CA LYS A 70 11.88 7.63 -10.35
C LYS A 70 12.21 6.39 -9.52
N GLY A 71 11.36 5.37 -9.55
CA GLY A 71 11.58 4.09 -8.88
C GLY A 71 10.93 3.95 -7.51
N PHE A 72 10.17 4.92 -7.03
CA PHE A 72 9.40 4.80 -5.80
C PHE A 72 8.29 3.75 -5.90
N GLY A 73 7.97 3.05 -4.80
CA GLY A 73 6.76 2.28 -4.65
C GLY A 73 5.55 3.19 -4.47
N LEU A 74 4.37 2.76 -4.94
CA LEU A 74 3.09 3.39 -4.62
C LEU A 74 2.13 2.33 -4.12
N ALA A 75 1.52 2.56 -2.96
CA ALA A 75 0.50 1.71 -2.38
C ALA A 75 -0.85 2.43 -2.39
N GLN A 76 -1.89 1.71 -2.81
CA GLN A 76 -3.27 2.11 -2.55
C GLN A 76 -3.58 1.73 -1.10
N ASP A 77 -3.82 2.71 -0.25
CA ASP A 77 -4.14 2.49 1.16
C ASP A 77 -5.65 2.41 1.40
N ASP A 78 -6.06 1.81 2.54
CA ASP A 78 -7.44 1.69 3.01
C ASP A 78 -8.41 1.10 1.95
N PHE A 79 -7.97 0.18 1.11
CA PHE A 79 -8.82 -0.39 0.06
C PHE A 79 -10.02 -1.12 0.67
N GLY A 80 -11.21 -0.67 0.23
CA GLY A 80 -12.50 -1.21 0.68
C GLY A 80 -13.24 -0.34 1.67
N ARG A 81 -12.66 0.73 2.18
CA ARG A 81 -13.26 1.62 3.18
C ARG A 81 -14.33 2.58 2.66
N GLY A 82 -14.70 2.47 1.40
CA GLY A 82 -15.95 3.09 0.93
C GLY A 82 -15.88 3.90 -0.35
N TYR A 83 -14.79 4.55 -0.69
CA TYR A 83 -14.71 5.42 -1.85
C TYR A 83 -13.63 5.03 -2.86
N SER A 84 -12.86 3.95 -2.59
CA SER A 84 -11.86 3.48 -3.54
C SER A 84 -12.50 3.13 -4.86
N SER A 85 -12.32 4.00 -5.86
CA SER A 85 -12.88 3.74 -7.17
C SER A 85 -12.01 2.72 -7.89
N MET A 86 -12.65 1.74 -8.49
CA MET A 86 -11.98 0.79 -9.38
C MET A 86 -11.20 1.52 -10.49
N TYR A 87 -11.68 2.69 -10.89
CA TYR A 87 -11.04 3.51 -11.91
C TYR A 87 -9.69 4.07 -11.42
N SER A 88 -9.62 4.58 -10.18
CA SER A 88 -8.38 5.05 -9.58
C SER A 88 -7.35 3.93 -9.47
N LEU A 89 -7.77 2.76 -8.98
CA LEU A 89 -6.91 1.59 -8.83
C LEU A 89 -6.29 1.15 -10.18
N ILE A 90 -7.05 1.22 -11.28
CA ILE A 90 -6.55 0.83 -12.60
C ILE A 90 -5.70 1.93 -13.24
N SER A 91 -6.03 3.21 -13.00
CA SER A 91 -5.41 4.35 -13.67
C SER A 91 -4.14 4.85 -12.98
N THR A 92 -3.99 4.59 -11.68
CA THR A 92 -2.79 4.93 -10.92
C THR A 92 -1.79 3.76 -10.99
N PRO A 93 -0.51 4.01 -11.27
CA PRO A 93 0.48 2.94 -11.40
C PRO A 93 0.93 2.41 -10.02
N PHE A 94 -0.01 1.89 -9.25
CA PHE A 94 0.28 1.27 -7.96
C PHE A 94 1.19 0.04 -8.10
N THR A 95 1.93 -0.25 -7.04
CA THR A 95 2.73 -1.47 -6.88
C THR A 95 2.18 -2.37 -5.79
N GLU A 96 1.35 -1.80 -4.91
CA GLU A 96 0.82 -2.47 -3.74
C GLU A 96 -0.63 -2.09 -3.51
N LEU A 97 -1.41 -3.05 -3.02
CA LEU A 97 -2.78 -2.90 -2.55
C LEU A 97 -2.85 -3.29 -1.09
N LYS A 98 -3.17 -2.34 -0.21
CA LYS A 98 -3.33 -2.56 1.23
C LYS A 98 -4.82 -2.70 1.52
N ILE A 99 -5.21 -3.90 1.95
CA ILE A 99 -6.62 -4.21 2.26
C ILE A 99 -6.89 -3.84 3.71
N ASP A 100 -7.86 -2.95 3.91
CA ASP A 100 -8.22 -2.42 5.22
C ASP A 100 -8.69 -3.51 6.20
N ARG A 101 -8.37 -3.28 7.49
CA ARG A 101 -8.74 -4.17 8.60
C ARG A 101 -10.22 -4.54 8.64
N ALA A 102 -11.13 -3.68 8.17
CA ALA A 102 -12.57 -3.97 8.15
C ALA A 102 -12.92 -5.19 7.29
N PHE A 103 -12.07 -5.56 6.33
CA PHE A 103 -12.23 -6.76 5.52
C PHE A 103 -11.44 -7.94 6.07
N VAL A 104 -10.41 -7.70 6.88
CA VAL A 104 -9.49 -8.74 7.38
C VAL A 104 -9.96 -9.27 8.73
N SER A 105 -10.26 -8.37 9.68
CA SER A 105 -10.64 -8.74 11.04
C SER A 105 -11.98 -9.47 11.05
N GLY A 106 -11.97 -10.75 11.47
CA GLY A 106 -13.16 -11.60 11.54
C GLY A 106 -13.54 -12.31 10.24
N ALA A 107 -12.80 -12.14 9.16
CA ALA A 107 -13.07 -12.80 7.88
C ALA A 107 -13.10 -14.35 7.98
N ALA A 108 -12.34 -14.91 8.92
CA ALA A 108 -12.36 -16.35 9.18
C ALA A 108 -13.71 -16.87 9.69
N SER A 109 -14.58 -16.00 10.23
CA SER A 109 -15.85 -16.34 10.87
C SER A 109 -17.08 -15.81 10.12
N ASP A 110 -16.91 -14.93 9.15
CA ASP A 110 -17.98 -14.31 8.36
C ASP A 110 -17.79 -14.59 6.87
N GLU A 111 -18.73 -15.35 6.27
CA GLU A 111 -18.65 -15.73 4.87
C GLU A 111 -18.71 -14.53 3.90
N ASN A 112 -19.42 -13.46 4.24
CA ASN A 112 -19.50 -12.26 3.40
C ASN A 112 -18.18 -11.50 3.40
N GLN A 113 -17.58 -11.33 4.59
CA GLN A 113 -16.25 -10.75 4.70
C GLN A 113 -15.20 -11.62 4.01
N ALA A 114 -15.25 -12.94 4.21
CA ALA A 114 -14.36 -13.88 3.54
C ALA A 114 -14.46 -13.77 2.00
N ALA A 115 -15.66 -13.64 1.46
CA ALA A 115 -15.88 -13.49 0.03
C ALA A 115 -15.33 -12.15 -0.49
N ALA A 116 -15.57 -11.06 0.25
CA ALA A 116 -15.04 -9.74 -0.09
C ALA A 116 -13.51 -9.73 -0.07
N LEU A 117 -12.90 -10.28 0.99
CA LEU A 117 -11.45 -10.36 1.12
C LEU A 117 -10.82 -11.21 0.00
N ARG A 118 -11.37 -12.39 -0.30
CA ARG A 118 -10.89 -13.21 -1.43
C ARG A 118 -10.96 -12.47 -2.75
N SER A 119 -12.06 -11.74 -2.99
CA SER A 119 -12.24 -10.95 -4.22
C SER A 119 -11.22 -9.84 -4.33
N SER A 120 -10.94 -9.13 -3.24
CA SER A 120 -9.94 -8.06 -3.17
C SER A 120 -8.52 -8.59 -3.42
N VAL A 121 -8.17 -9.72 -2.79
CA VAL A 121 -6.88 -10.39 -3.01
C VAL A 121 -6.72 -10.82 -4.47
N GLN A 122 -7.76 -11.44 -5.04
CA GLN A 122 -7.73 -11.87 -6.45
C GLN A 122 -7.59 -10.67 -7.40
N LEU A 123 -8.29 -9.57 -7.13
CA LEU A 123 -8.18 -8.34 -7.90
C LEU A 123 -6.76 -7.80 -7.89
N GLY A 124 -6.16 -7.62 -6.69
CA GLY A 124 -4.79 -7.12 -6.57
C GLY A 124 -3.80 -7.97 -7.38
N ARG A 125 -3.93 -9.30 -7.29
CA ARG A 125 -3.09 -10.22 -8.07
C ARG A 125 -3.29 -10.11 -9.57
N GLN A 126 -4.53 -9.99 -10.04
CA GLN A 126 -4.81 -9.83 -11.48
C GLN A 126 -4.24 -8.53 -12.03
N LEU A 127 -4.14 -7.50 -11.20
CA LEU A 127 -3.50 -6.23 -11.53
C LEU A 127 -1.96 -6.27 -11.36
N GLY A 128 -1.39 -7.37 -10.89
CA GLY A 128 0.05 -7.52 -10.67
C GLY A 128 0.57 -6.74 -9.46
N LEU A 129 -0.32 -6.43 -8.50
CA LEU A 129 0.01 -5.70 -7.28
C LEU A 129 0.45 -6.66 -6.18
N GLN A 130 1.39 -6.23 -5.34
CA GLN A 130 1.60 -6.84 -4.04
C GLN A 130 0.34 -6.61 -3.20
N VAL A 131 -0.13 -7.64 -2.50
CA VAL A 131 -1.31 -7.51 -1.63
C VAL A 131 -0.87 -7.63 -0.18
N THR A 132 -1.17 -6.60 0.60
CA THR A 132 -0.90 -6.53 2.04
C THR A 132 -2.23 -6.47 2.79
N ALA A 133 -2.43 -7.36 3.76
CA ALA A 133 -3.60 -7.33 4.65
C ALA A 133 -3.26 -6.57 5.93
N GLU A 134 -4.10 -5.63 6.33
CA GLU A 134 -3.94 -4.85 7.55
C GLU A 134 -4.86 -5.31 8.66
N GLY A 135 -4.49 -5.05 9.92
CA GLY A 135 -5.32 -5.35 11.08
C GLY A 135 -5.50 -6.84 11.35
N VAL A 136 -4.47 -7.64 11.12
CA VAL A 136 -4.45 -9.05 11.51
C VAL A 136 -4.30 -9.13 13.02
N GLU A 137 -5.38 -9.51 13.73
CA GLU A 137 -5.42 -9.49 15.19
C GLU A 137 -5.46 -10.89 15.81
N THR A 138 -5.86 -11.91 15.04
CA THR A 138 -6.04 -13.27 15.55
C THR A 138 -5.28 -14.32 14.73
N THR A 139 -4.98 -15.44 15.36
CA THR A 139 -4.39 -16.61 14.68
C THR A 139 -5.33 -17.14 13.60
N SER A 140 -6.65 -17.08 13.81
CA SER A 140 -7.64 -17.51 12.81
C SER A 140 -7.64 -16.63 11.57
N ASP A 141 -7.48 -15.31 11.72
CA ASP A 141 -7.35 -14.39 10.58
C ASP A 141 -6.06 -14.70 9.81
N LEU A 142 -4.95 -14.93 10.51
CA LEU A 142 -3.69 -15.30 9.89
C LEU A 142 -3.77 -16.63 9.11
N GLU A 143 -4.41 -17.63 9.70
CA GLU A 143 -4.60 -18.92 9.03
C GLU A 143 -5.48 -18.76 7.78
N PHE A 144 -6.53 -17.94 7.86
CA PHE A 144 -7.37 -17.64 6.71
C PHE A 144 -6.60 -16.93 5.60
N LEU A 145 -5.79 -15.92 5.93
CA LEU A 145 -4.93 -15.22 4.97
C LEU A 145 -3.96 -16.17 4.27
N ARG A 146 -3.37 -17.12 5.01
CA ARG A 146 -2.51 -18.17 4.44
C ARG A 146 -3.28 -19.08 3.48
N GLN A 147 -4.51 -19.46 3.79
CA GLN A 147 -5.36 -20.29 2.91
C GLN A 147 -5.67 -19.60 1.59
N ILE A 148 -5.82 -18.28 1.60
CA ILE A 148 -6.04 -17.47 0.39
C ILE A 148 -4.74 -16.93 -0.20
N ASP A 149 -3.58 -17.41 0.34
CA ASP A 149 -2.24 -17.16 -0.15
C ASP A 149 -1.81 -15.66 -0.11
N VAL A 150 -2.27 -14.90 0.89
CA VAL A 150 -1.74 -13.56 1.16
C VAL A 150 -0.38 -13.69 1.83
N GLN A 151 0.64 -13.02 1.28
CA GLN A 151 2.03 -13.15 1.70
C GLN A 151 2.48 -12.05 2.67
N PHE A 152 1.81 -10.91 2.67
CA PHE A 152 2.16 -9.76 3.48
C PHE A 152 0.99 -9.35 4.37
N TRP A 153 1.27 -9.10 5.65
CA TRP A 153 0.28 -8.62 6.62
C TRP A 153 0.93 -7.74 7.67
N LEU A 154 0.13 -6.84 8.25
CA LEU A 154 0.50 -5.91 9.31
C LEU A 154 -0.36 -6.15 10.57
N ASP A 155 0.17 -5.72 11.71
CA ASP A 155 -0.51 -5.66 13.02
C ASP A 155 -0.74 -7.00 13.75
N PHE A 156 -0.05 -8.08 13.35
CA PHE A 156 -0.08 -9.29 14.16
C PHE A 156 0.54 -9.02 15.55
N PRO A 157 -0.16 -9.36 16.66
CA PRO A 157 0.34 -9.09 18.00
C PRO A 157 1.69 -9.81 18.22
N VAL A 158 2.72 -9.01 18.49
CA VAL A 158 4.04 -9.49 18.88
C VAL A 158 3.94 -10.07 20.28
N GLY A 159 3.76 -11.37 20.41
CA GLY A 159 3.73 -12.00 21.76
C GLY A 159 3.13 -13.40 21.81
N GLU A 160 2.40 -13.86 20.85
CA GLU A 160 2.03 -15.27 20.76
C GLU A 160 3.02 -16.02 19.88
N THR A 161 3.88 -16.78 20.51
CA THR A 161 4.83 -17.69 19.84
C THR A 161 4.03 -18.70 19.01
N LEU A 162 4.27 -18.77 17.72
CA LEU A 162 3.83 -19.82 16.84
C LEU A 162 4.39 -21.16 17.25
#